data_98059df5a4528b531131a324c903c83a
#
_entry.id   98059df5a4528b531131a324c903c83a
#
_cell.length_a   1.000
_cell.length_b   1.000
_cell.length_c   1.000
_cell.angle_alpha   90.00
_cell.angle_beta   90.00
_cell.angle_gamma   90.00
#
_symmetry.space_group_name_H-M   'P 1'
#
loop_
_entity.id
_entity.type
_entity.pdbx_description
1 polymer ?
#
loop_
_entity_poly.entity_id
_entity_poly.type
_entity_poly.pdbx_seq_one_letter_code
_entity_poly.pdbx_strand_id
1 'polypeptide(L)'
;DTIYDNIQLPAVIQAYRIPAQGTKDYYAVDMVSRILSSGESSRLYRALVDEQQKALFVGNFPLALEDPGVSLSFGITNMGVDVYELELAIDAEVQKVQNELISETEFEKLRNQIESEYVTSNSRVAGIAESLATYYMFFGDANLINNEIDRYLAVTREDIQAAAKKYLVKNNRVTLHYLPKS
;
A
#
# COMPACT_ATOMS: atom_id res chain seq x y z
N ASP A 1 14.97 10.82 9.03
CA ASP A 1 15.34 10.86 10.44
C ASP A 1 15.80 9.48 10.91
N THR A 2 16.54 9.40 12.01
CA THR A 2 17.07 8.15 12.56
C THR A 2 16.76 8.06 14.05
N ILE A 3 16.19 6.93 14.47
CA ILE A 3 15.91 6.62 15.87
C ILE A 3 16.68 5.36 16.26
N TYR A 4 17.25 5.37 17.47
CA TYR A 4 17.95 4.24 18.07
C TYR A 4 17.15 3.68 19.26
N ASP A 5 16.92 2.36 19.25
CA ASP A 5 16.19 1.70 20.33
C ASP A 5 16.71 0.28 20.58
N ASN A 6 16.17 -0.36 21.62
CA ASN A 6 16.52 -1.74 21.97
C ASN A 6 15.77 -2.74 21.06
N ILE A 7 16.19 -2.79 19.80
CA ILE A 7 15.68 -3.71 18.78
C ILE A 7 16.82 -4.60 18.29
N GLN A 8 16.51 -5.74 17.70
CA GLN A 8 17.50 -6.68 17.20
C GLN A 8 17.90 -6.42 15.74
N LEU A 9 16.93 -6.04 14.91
CA LEU A 9 17.12 -5.82 13.48
C LEU A 9 16.69 -4.41 13.09
N PRO A 10 17.45 -3.75 12.22
CA PRO A 10 17.05 -2.45 11.68
C PRO A 10 15.75 -2.51 10.90
N ALA A 11 15.03 -1.39 10.90
CA ALA A 11 13.84 -1.22 10.09
C ALA A 11 13.82 0.13 9.38
N VAL A 12 13.18 0.20 8.24
CA VAL A 12 12.89 1.44 7.52
C VAL A 12 11.39 1.64 7.38
N ILE A 13 10.94 2.86 7.58
CA ILE A 13 9.55 3.29 7.39
C ILE A 13 9.55 4.50 6.48
N GLN A 14 8.79 4.43 5.40
CA GLN A 14 8.58 5.51 4.45
C GLN A 14 7.10 5.90 4.49
N ALA A 15 6.80 7.10 4.93
CA ALA A 15 5.44 7.64 5.06
C ALA A 15 5.17 8.65 3.95
N TYR A 16 4.27 8.34 3.02
CA TYR A 16 3.87 9.18 1.92
C TYR A 16 2.51 9.81 2.18
N ARG A 17 2.36 11.11 1.96
CA ARG A 17 1.04 11.74 2.02
C ARG A 17 0.20 11.29 0.82
N ILE A 18 -1.04 10.85 1.08
CA ILE A 18 -1.98 10.38 0.07
C ILE A 18 -3.29 11.17 0.13
N PRO A 19 -4.12 11.14 -0.94
CA PRO A 19 -5.40 11.85 -0.93
C PRO A 19 -6.38 11.24 0.08
N ALA A 20 -7.40 12.02 0.43
CA ALA A 20 -8.50 11.59 1.28
C ALA A 20 -9.22 10.37 0.68
N GLN A 21 -9.72 9.51 1.55
CA GLN A 21 -10.57 8.37 1.18
C GLN A 21 -11.79 8.85 0.38
N GLY A 22 -12.23 8.04 -0.59
CA GLY A 22 -13.38 8.36 -1.45
C GLY A 22 -13.05 9.24 -2.66
N THR A 23 -11.87 9.83 -2.76
CA THR A 23 -11.42 10.53 -3.97
C THR A 23 -10.98 9.53 -5.05
N LYS A 24 -11.07 9.90 -6.33
CA LYS A 24 -10.62 9.05 -7.45
C LYS A 24 -9.17 8.59 -7.27
N ASP A 25 -8.30 9.51 -6.89
CA ASP A 25 -6.87 9.22 -6.74
C ASP A 25 -6.61 8.26 -5.57
N TYR A 26 -7.44 8.26 -4.53
CA TYR A 26 -7.31 7.33 -3.41
C TYR A 26 -7.41 5.87 -3.85
N TYR A 27 -8.40 5.53 -4.68
CA TYR A 27 -8.59 4.17 -5.17
C TYR A 27 -7.39 3.70 -6.01
N ALA A 28 -6.83 4.59 -6.82
CA ALA A 28 -5.63 4.28 -7.58
C ALA A 28 -4.40 4.06 -6.66
N VAL A 29 -4.23 4.87 -5.59
CA VAL A 29 -3.17 4.68 -4.58
C VAL A 29 -3.35 3.38 -3.80
N ASP A 30 -4.58 3.02 -3.41
CA ASP A 30 -4.86 1.74 -2.75
C ASP A 30 -4.49 0.55 -3.66
N MET A 31 -4.82 0.65 -4.95
CA MET A 31 -4.42 -0.37 -5.93
C MET A 31 -2.91 -0.46 -6.10
N VAL A 32 -2.15 0.66 -6.08
CA VAL A 32 -0.68 0.64 -6.03
C VAL A 32 -0.19 -0.10 -4.80
N SER A 33 -0.76 0.18 -3.63
CA SER A 33 -0.37 -0.46 -2.37
C SER A 33 -0.60 -1.98 -2.39
N ARG A 34 -1.69 -2.42 -3.00
CA ARG A 34 -2.00 -3.84 -3.19
C ARG A 34 -1.02 -4.54 -4.12
N ILE A 35 -0.64 -3.92 -5.24
CA ILE A 35 0.40 -4.43 -6.14
C ILE A 35 1.72 -4.60 -5.40
N LEU A 36 2.07 -3.62 -4.59
CA LEU A 36 3.32 -3.65 -3.84
C LEU A 36 3.33 -4.69 -2.73
N SER A 37 2.21 -4.90 -2.02
CA SER A 37 2.23 -5.63 -0.75
C SER A 37 1.02 -6.52 -0.44
N SER A 38 0.19 -6.91 -1.40
CA SER A 38 -0.92 -7.82 -1.12
C SER A 38 -0.52 -9.28 -1.27
N GLY A 39 -0.12 -9.90 -0.14
CA GLY A 39 0.26 -11.32 -0.06
C GLY A 39 1.66 -11.64 -0.60
N GLU A 40 2.02 -12.91 -0.52
CA GLU A 40 3.38 -13.40 -0.87
C GLU A 40 3.71 -13.25 -2.37
N SER A 41 2.72 -13.15 -3.23
CA SER A 41 2.91 -12.91 -4.67
C SER A 41 3.05 -11.44 -5.05
N SER A 42 3.06 -10.52 -4.07
CA SER A 42 3.25 -9.09 -4.27
C SER A 42 4.69 -8.75 -4.65
N ARG A 43 4.87 -7.57 -5.26
CA ARG A 43 6.19 -7.19 -5.80
C ARG A 43 7.25 -7.04 -4.72
N LEU A 44 6.92 -6.38 -3.60
CA LEU A 44 7.88 -6.20 -2.50
C LEU A 44 8.26 -7.54 -1.86
N TYR A 45 7.28 -8.41 -1.59
CA TYR A 45 7.56 -9.70 -0.96
C TYR A 45 8.47 -10.57 -1.86
N ARG A 46 8.07 -10.77 -3.11
CA ARG A 46 8.86 -11.57 -4.06
C ARG A 46 10.27 -11.02 -4.24
N ALA A 47 10.39 -9.72 -4.49
CA ALA A 47 11.71 -9.13 -4.78
C ALA A 47 12.61 -9.08 -3.55
N LEU A 48 12.08 -8.68 -2.37
CA LEU A 48 12.91 -8.35 -1.22
C LEU A 48 13.02 -9.46 -0.18
N VAL A 49 12.00 -10.33 -0.08
CA VAL A 49 12.01 -11.48 0.84
C VAL A 49 12.51 -12.73 0.13
N ASP A 50 11.89 -13.10 -0.99
CA ASP A 50 12.19 -14.37 -1.67
C ASP A 50 13.47 -14.31 -2.50
N GLU A 51 13.58 -13.34 -3.44
CA GLU A 51 14.66 -13.32 -4.44
C GLU A 51 15.94 -12.69 -3.89
N GLN A 52 15.88 -11.48 -3.32
CA GLN A 52 17.05 -10.73 -2.84
C GLN A 52 17.41 -11.03 -1.39
N GLN A 53 16.49 -11.60 -0.62
CA GLN A 53 16.65 -11.90 0.82
C GLN A 53 17.13 -10.70 1.66
N LYS A 54 16.76 -9.49 1.25
CA LYS A 54 17.12 -8.24 1.94
C LYS A 54 16.22 -7.93 3.11
N ALA A 55 14.99 -8.40 3.08
CA ALA A 55 14.00 -8.18 4.12
C ALA A 55 13.58 -9.49 4.77
N LEU A 56 13.43 -9.46 6.08
CA LEU A 56 12.70 -10.48 6.84
C LEU A 56 11.19 -10.28 6.70
N PHE A 57 10.79 -9.02 6.63
CA PHE A 57 9.41 -8.60 6.44
C PHE A 57 9.37 -7.28 5.66
N VAL A 58 8.39 -7.14 4.79
CA VAL A 58 8.15 -5.90 4.03
C VAL A 58 6.65 -5.73 3.78
N GLY A 59 6.20 -4.49 3.79
CA GLY A 59 4.80 -4.19 3.56
C GLY A 59 4.58 -2.77 3.05
N ASN A 60 3.40 -2.56 2.46
CA ASN A 60 2.88 -1.25 2.12
C ASN A 60 1.37 -1.25 2.37
N PHE A 61 0.85 -0.24 3.04
CA PHE A 61 -0.59 -0.07 3.23
C PHE A 61 -0.97 1.40 3.38
N PRO A 62 -2.12 1.81 2.85
CA PRO A 62 -2.67 3.13 3.08
C PRO A 62 -3.42 3.18 4.42
N LEU A 63 -3.16 4.23 5.19
CA LEU A 63 -4.03 4.66 6.29
C LEU A 63 -5.02 5.66 5.71
N ALA A 64 -6.20 5.16 5.40
CA ALA A 64 -7.29 5.95 4.84
C ALA A 64 -7.91 6.85 5.93
N LEU A 65 -8.06 8.13 5.63
CA LEU A 65 -8.67 9.11 6.51
C LEU A 65 -9.71 9.93 5.74
N GLU A 66 -10.60 10.60 6.46
CA GLU A 66 -11.55 11.57 5.90
C GLU A 66 -10.81 12.74 5.22
N ASP A 67 -9.75 13.23 5.86
CA ASP A 67 -8.77 14.14 5.30
C ASP A 67 -7.63 13.38 4.60
N PRO A 68 -6.68 14.06 3.93
CA PRO A 68 -5.52 13.41 3.35
C PRO A 68 -4.81 12.48 4.35
N GLY A 69 -4.65 11.23 3.94
CA GLY A 69 -4.07 10.16 4.73
C GLY A 69 -2.57 9.97 4.48
N VAL A 70 -2.08 8.82 4.91
CA VAL A 70 -0.66 8.42 4.77
C VAL A 70 -0.59 6.99 4.22
N SER A 71 0.26 6.75 3.23
CA SER A 71 0.66 5.39 2.84
C SER A 71 1.99 5.07 3.50
N LEU A 72 2.05 3.95 4.20
CA LEU A 72 3.26 3.47 4.87
C LEU A 72 3.87 2.32 4.08
N SER A 73 5.10 2.53 3.58
CA SER A 73 5.97 1.43 3.15
C SER A 73 6.97 1.17 4.25
N PHE A 74 7.15 -0.08 4.64
CA PHE A 74 8.08 -0.41 5.71
C PHE A 74 8.73 -1.76 5.46
N GLY A 75 9.91 -1.94 6.04
CA GLY A 75 10.63 -3.19 5.99
C GLY A 75 11.53 -3.38 7.20
N ILE A 76 11.68 -4.64 7.62
CA ILE A 76 12.66 -5.09 8.61
C ILE A 76 13.76 -5.80 7.83
N THR A 77 15.01 -5.39 8.03
CA THR A 77 16.15 -5.98 7.33
C THR A 77 16.34 -7.44 7.68
N ASN A 78 16.86 -8.23 6.76
CA ASN A 78 17.43 -9.52 7.09
C ASN A 78 18.76 -9.34 7.80
N MET A 79 19.24 -10.40 8.47
CA MET A 79 20.49 -10.35 9.23
C MET A 79 21.67 -9.97 8.34
N GLY A 80 22.42 -8.97 8.77
CA GLY A 80 23.61 -8.47 8.04
C GLY A 80 23.31 -7.54 6.87
N VAL A 81 22.05 -7.20 6.60
CA VAL A 81 21.65 -6.25 5.56
C VAL A 81 21.58 -4.84 6.13
N ASP A 82 22.19 -3.87 5.43
CA ASP A 82 22.12 -2.46 5.78
C ASP A 82 20.70 -1.91 5.52
N VAL A 83 20.21 -1.07 6.43
CA VAL A 83 18.87 -0.46 6.33
C VAL A 83 18.73 0.44 5.10
N TYR A 84 19.79 1.10 4.68
CA TYR A 84 19.80 1.94 3.47
C TYR A 84 19.73 1.10 2.19
N GLU A 85 20.30 -0.11 2.19
CA GLU A 85 20.15 -1.04 1.07
C GLU A 85 18.68 -1.51 0.94
N LEU A 86 18.01 -1.75 2.07
CA LEU A 86 16.60 -2.10 2.07
C LEU A 86 15.73 -0.93 1.59
N GLU A 87 16.03 0.31 2.04
CA GLU A 87 15.34 1.51 1.56
C GLU A 87 15.43 1.64 0.03
N LEU A 88 16.64 1.52 -0.52
CA LEU A 88 16.87 1.60 -1.96
C LEU A 88 16.15 0.48 -2.73
N ALA A 89 16.07 -0.71 -2.15
CA ALA A 89 15.39 -1.83 -2.76
C ALA A 89 13.85 -1.63 -2.78
N ILE A 90 13.27 -1.08 -1.72
CA ILE A 90 11.85 -0.65 -1.72
C ILE A 90 11.61 0.42 -2.77
N ASP A 91 12.47 1.44 -2.83
CA ASP A 91 12.38 2.52 -3.83
C ASP A 91 12.44 1.96 -5.27
N ALA A 92 13.26 0.95 -5.52
CA ALA A 92 13.37 0.33 -6.84
C ALA A 92 12.06 -0.36 -7.26
N GLU A 93 11.37 -1.05 -6.37
CA GLU A 93 10.08 -1.66 -6.68
C GLU A 93 8.97 -0.62 -6.89
N VAL A 94 8.96 0.47 -6.12
CA VAL A 94 8.07 1.60 -6.35
C VAL A 94 8.33 2.23 -7.73
N GLN A 95 9.60 2.43 -8.10
CA GLN A 95 9.98 2.98 -9.40
C GLN A 95 9.54 2.11 -10.59
N LYS A 96 9.49 0.78 -10.44
CA LYS A 96 8.94 -0.09 -11.48
C LYS A 96 7.47 0.22 -11.76
N VAL A 97 6.65 0.43 -10.71
CA VAL A 97 5.24 0.81 -10.87
C VAL A 97 5.09 2.20 -11.49
N GLN A 98 6.02 3.11 -11.19
CA GLN A 98 6.03 4.45 -11.78
C GLN A 98 6.40 4.43 -13.27
N ASN A 99 7.40 3.63 -13.66
CA ASN A 99 7.99 3.70 -14.99
C ASN A 99 7.31 2.79 -16.01
N GLU A 100 6.68 1.71 -15.57
CA GLU A 100 6.07 0.69 -16.41
C GLU A 100 4.60 0.50 -16.06
N LEU A 101 3.75 0.35 -17.08
CA LEU A 101 2.39 -0.10 -16.85
C LEU A 101 2.42 -1.54 -16.33
N ILE A 102 1.61 -1.83 -15.33
CA ILE A 102 1.41 -3.20 -14.87
C ILE A 102 0.85 -4.06 -16.02
N SER A 103 1.18 -5.34 -16.05
CA SER A 103 0.66 -6.26 -17.07
C SER A 103 -0.86 -6.40 -16.94
N GLU A 104 -1.52 -6.76 -18.07
CA GLU A 104 -2.96 -7.02 -18.06
C GLU A 104 -3.31 -8.13 -17.06
N THR A 105 -2.53 -9.20 -17.05
CA THR A 105 -2.74 -10.32 -16.12
C THR A 105 -2.63 -9.90 -14.66
N GLU A 106 -1.68 -9.03 -14.30
CA GLU A 106 -1.53 -8.51 -12.94
C GLU A 106 -2.70 -7.60 -12.57
N PHE A 107 -3.17 -6.79 -13.52
CA PHE A 107 -4.32 -5.92 -13.34
C PHE A 107 -5.62 -6.70 -13.16
N GLU A 108 -5.88 -7.70 -13.98
CA GLU A 108 -7.05 -8.59 -13.84
C GLU A 108 -7.03 -9.34 -12.51
N LYS A 109 -5.87 -9.87 -12.10
CA LYS A 109 -5.72 -10.51 -10.80
C LYS A 109 -6.06 -9.55 -9.66
N LEU A 110 -5.57 -8.32 -9.70
CA LEU A 110 -5.84 -7.29 -8.70
C LEU A 110 -7.34 -6.96 -8.61
N ARG A 111 -8.00 -6.78 -9.75
CA ARG A 111 -9.45 -6.52 -9.80
C ARG A 111 -10.25 -7.67 -9.21
N ASN A 112 -9.96 -8.90 -9.62
CA ASN A 112 -10.62 -10.10 -9.09
C ASN A 112 -10.44 -10.24 -7.58
N GLN A 113 -9.26 -9.89 -7.06
CA GLN A 113 -8.98 -9.89 -5.63
C GLN A 113 -9.85 -8.86 -4.89
N ILE A 114 -9.93 -7.63 -5.41
CA ILE A 114 -10.74 -6.54 -4.83
C ILE A 114 -12.23 -6.94 -4.83
N GLU A 115 -12.74 -7.47 -5.94
CA GLU A 115 -14.13 -7.94 -6.03
C GLU A 115 -14.42 -9.06 -5.02
N SER A 116 -13.51 -10.04 -4.91
CA SER A 116 -13.65 -11.14 -3.96
C SER A 116 -13.65 -10.66 -2.50
N GLU A 117 -12.75 -9.73 -2.16
CA GLU A 117 -12.69 -9.13 -0.82
C GLU A 117 -13.95 -8.34 -0.51
N TYR A 118 -14.45 -7.56 -1.46
CA TYR A 118 -15.68 -6.78 -1.32
C TYR A 118 -16.90 -7.67 -1.05
N VAL A 119 -17.06 -8.76 -1.81
CA VAL A 119 -18.13 -9.73 -1.59
C VAL A 119 -17.99 -10.44 -0.24
N THR A 120 -16.75 -10.85 0.10
CA THR A 120 -16.48 -11.58 1.33
C THR A 120 -16.70 -10.73 2.58
N SER A 121 -16.23 -9.48 2.60
CA SER A 121 -16.42 -8.57 3.73
C SER A 121 -17.90 -8.26 3.96
N ASN A 122 -18.69 -8.13 2.91
CA ASN A 122 -20.13 -7.87 2.99
C ASN A 122 -21.01 -9.13 3.08
N SER A 123 -20.43 -10.33 3.24
CA SER A 123 -21.17 -11.58 3.43
C SER A 123 -21.56 -11.87 4.88
N ARG A 124 -20.99 -11.15 5.84
CA ARG A 124 -21.24 -11.35 7.28
C ARG A 124 -21.93 -10.13 7.88
N VAL A 125 -22.81 -10.37 8.85
CA VAL A 125 -23.56 -9.30 9.54
C VAL A 125 -22.62 -8.24 10.12
N ALA A 126 -21.52 -8.66 10.74
CA ALA A 126 -20.53 -7.73 11.28
C ALA A 126 -19.88 -6.85 10.20
N GLY A 127 -19.50 -7.44 9.06
CA GLY A 127 -18.92 -6.70 7.94
C GLY A 127 -19.92 -5.72 7.30
N ILE A 128 -21.17 -6.13 7.14
CA ILE A 128 -22.24 -5.23 6.67
C ILE A 128 -22.41 -4.05 7.64
N ALA A 129 -22.47 -4.32 8.95
CA ALA A 129 -22.65 -3.27 9.96
C ALA A 129 -21.46 -2.30 9.96
N GLU A 130 -20.23 -2.79 9.86
CA GLU A 130 -19.00 -2.00 9.77
C GLU A 130 -19.00 -1.14 8.51
N SER A 131 -19.29 -1.72 7.34
CA SER A 131 -19.36 -1.00 6.07
C SER A 131 -20.40 0.11 6.10
N LEU A 132 -21.62 -0.18 6.56
CA LEU A 132 -22.71 0.82 6.66
C LEU A 132 -22.32 1.96 7.61
N ALA A 133 -21.74 1.64 8.76
CA ALA A 133 -21.30 2.66 9.73
C ALA A 133 -20.17 3.53 9.16
N THR A 134 -19.17 2.91 8.53
CA THR A 134 -18.04 3.60 7.90
C THR A 134 -18.50 4.54 6.79
N TYR A 135 -19.31 4.05 5.87
CA TYR A 135 -19.79 4.86 4.74
C TYR A 135 -20.70 6.01 5.20
N TYR A 136 -21.56 5.77 6.18
CA TYR A 136 -22.39 6.84 6.72
C TYR A 136 -21.55 7.89 7.49
N MET A 137 -20.59 7.43 8.30
CA MET A 137 -19.80 8.30 9.16
C MET A 137 -18.82 9.18 8.34
N PHE A 138 -18.16 8.61 7.32
CA PHE A 138 -17.17 9.34 6.52
C PHE A 138 -17.76 10.06 5.30
N PHE A 139 -18.85 9.55 4.72
CA PHE A 139 -19.38 10.07 3.45
C PHE A 139 -20.85 10.53 3.55
N GLY A 140 -21.51 10.30 4.68
CA GLY A 140 -22.94 10.60 4.83
C GLY A 140 -23.88 9.74 3.98
N ASP A 141 -23.36 8.67 3.35
CA ASP A 141 -24.09 7.83 2.40
C ASP A 141 -23.83 6.34 2.65
N ALA A 142 -24.72 5.70 3.40
CA ALA A 142 -24.65 4.26 3.65
C ALA A 142 -24.84 3.41 2.37
N ASN A 143 -25.43 3.96 1.29
CA ASN A 143 -25.65 3.24 0.03
C ASN A 143 -24.34 2.93 -0.73
N LEU A 144 -23.22 3.53 -0.33
CA LEU A 144 -21.88 3.17 -0.86
C LEU A 144 -21.56 1.69 -0.69
N ILE A 145 -22.18 1.00 0.27
CA ILE A 145 -22.04 -0.46 0.41
C ILE A 145 -22.49 -1.22 -0.86
N ASN A 146 -23.26 -0.63 -1.73
CA ASN A 146 -23.74 -1.27 -2.96
C ASN A 146 -22.92 -0.90 -4.20
N ASN A 147 -22.19 0.22 -4.18
CA ASN A 147 -21.60 0.78 -5.38
C ASN A 147 -20.15 1.30 -5.23
N GLU A 148 -19.53 1.18 -4.05
CA GLU A 148 -18.12 1.59 -3.92
C GLU A 148 -17.20 0.76 -4.80
N ILE A 149 -17.54 -0.51 -5.04
CA ILE A 149 -16.76 -1.38 -5.92
C ILE A 149 -16.61 -0.79 -7.33
N ASP A 150 -17.62 -0.07 -7.84
CA ASP A 150 -17.58 0.56 -9.15
C ASP A 150 -16.46 1.60 -9.26
N ARG A 151 -16.11 2.25 -8.15
CA ARG A 151 -15.01 3.21 -8.08
C ARG A 151 -13.66 2.54 -8.27
N TYR A 152 -13.46 1.34 -7.72
CA TYR A 152 -12.27 0.52 -7.97
C TYR A 152 -12.24 0.01 -9.41
N LEU A 153 -13.38 -0.46 -9.93
CA LEU A 153 -13.47 -1.00 -11.29
C LEU A 153 -13.30 0.07 -12.38
N ALA A 154 -13.52 1.34 -12.03
CA ALA A 154 -13.28 2.47 -12.93
C ALA A 154 -11.79 2.89 -13.01
N VAL A 155 -10.94 2.39 -12.11
CA VAL A 155 -9.48 2.69 -12.14
C VAL A 155 -8.84 1.94 -13.30
N THR A 156 -8.01 2.63 -14.07
CA THR A 156 -7.22 2.04 -15.16
C THR A 156 -5.78 1.77 -14.75
N ARG A 157 -5.03 1.03 -15.57
CA ARG A 157 -3.59 0.82 -15.34
C ARG A 157 -2.81 2.13 -15.39
N GLU A 158 -3.24 3.05 -16.26
CA GLU A 158 -2.69 4.39 -16.39
C GLU A 158 -2.95 5.24 -15.13
N ASP A 159 -4.15 5.15 -14.54
CA ASP A 159 -4.47 5.80 -13.25
C ASP A 159 -3.56 5.29 -12.13
N ILE A 160 -3.30 3.97 -12.07
CA ILE A 160 -2.38 3.35 -11.10
C ILE A 160 -0.97 3.91 -11.27
N GLN A 161 -0.45 3.92 -12.49
CA GLN A 161 0.88 4.47 -12.78
C GLN A 161 0.97 5.96 -12.44
N ALA A 162 -0.06 6.74 -12.82
CA ALA A 162 -0.13 8.17 -12.52
C ALA A 162 -0.16 8.45 -11.02
N ALA A 163 -0.92 7.65 -10.25
CA ALA A 163 -0.96 7.74 -8.79
C ALA A 163 0.41 7.42 -8.16
N ALA A 164 1.09 6.38 -8.60
CA ALA A 164 2.45 6.07 -8.13
C ALA A 164 3.43 7.21 -8.42
N LYS A 165 3.39 7.80 -9.62
CA LYS A 165 4.22 8.96 -10.01
C LYS A 165 3.91 10.22 -9.19
N LYS A 166 2.67 10.41 -8.80
CA LYS A 166 2.22 11.62 -8.10
C LYS A 166 2.46 11.55 -6.60
N TYR A 167 2.18 10.41 -5.99
CA TYR A 167 2.12 10.28 -4.53
C TYR A 167 3.32 9.57 -3.92
N LEU A 168 3.88 8.54 -4.56
CA LEU A 168 4.98 7.75 -4.00
C LEU A 168 6.35 8.31 -4.42
N VAL A 169 6.58 9.58 -4.19
CA VAL A 169 7.81 10.29 -4.57
C VAL A 169 8.58 10.81 -3.35
N LYS A 170 9.91 10.94 -3.47
CA LYS A 170 10.79 11.35 -2.36
C LYS A 170 10.40 12.71 -1.74
N ASN A 171 9.92 13.65 -2.55
CA ASN A 171 9.51 14.97 -2.07
C ASN A 171 8.17 14.97 -1.31
N ASN A 172 7.44 13.86 -1.32
CA ASN A 172 6.15 13.68 -0.66
C ASN A 172 6.23 12.65 0.47
N ARG A 173 7.43 12.34 0.97
CA ARG A 173 7.60 11.34 2.02
C ARG A 173 8.50 11.82 3.17
N VAL A 174 8.27 11.22 4.32
CA VAL A 174 9.20 11.17 5.45
C VAL A 174 9.76 9.75 5.54
N THR A 175 11.07 9.63 5.70
CA THR A 175 11.72 8.32 5.93
C THR A 175 12.25 8.29 7.36
N LEU A 176 11.99 7.20 8.06
CA LEU A 176 12.51 6.91 9.39
C LEU A 176 13.36 5.63 9.31
N HIS A 177 14.62 5.73 9.72
CA HIS A 177 15.47 4.59 9.98
C HIS A 177 15.43 4.27 11.48
N TYR A 178 15.02 3.07 11.80
CA TYR A 178 14.91 2.59 13.18
C TYR A 178 16.02 1.57 13.41
N LEU A 179 17.01 1.96 14.22
CA LEU A 179 18.27 1.24 14.35
C LEU A 179 18.48 0.67 15.75
N PRO A 180 19.21 -0.46 15.90
CA PRO A 180 19.60 -0.96 17.19
C PRO A 180 20.51 0.04 17.92
N LYS A 181 20.33 0.16 19.24
CA LYS A 181 21.33 0.81 20.10
C LYS A 181 22.59 -0.05 20.12
N SER A 182 23.73 0.61 19.94
CA SER A 182 25.06 0.01 20.11
C SER A 182 25.33 -0.36 21.57
#